data_1fdc47ef67e923d08323537460878369
#
_entry.id   1fdc47ef67e923d08323537460878369
#
_cell.length_a   1.000
_cell.length_b   1.000
_cell.length_c   1.000
_cell.angle_alpha   90.00
_cell.angle_beta   90.00
_cell.angle_gamma   90.00
#
_symmetry.space_group_name_H-M   'P 1'
#
loop_
_entity.id
_entity.type
_entity.pdbx_description
1 polymer ?
#
loop_
_entity_poly.entity_id
_entity_poly.type
_entity_poly.pdbx_seq_one_letter_code
_entity_poly.pdbx_strand_id
1 'polypeptide(L)'
;WRIGYAAGPASLIGAMRKIQSQSTSNPTSISQVAAVEAITGDQSCIDTMLVEFKKRHDFVVKELNTMDGIDCITSDGTFYVFPNVEKLINKLDGIENDLDFAEYLIEKAGVAIVPGSAFGCPGHMRISIATSMENLENALKRIKQAI
;
A
#
# COMPACT_ATOMS: atom_id res chain seq x y z
N TRP A 1 -1.16 -6.37 16.84
CA TRP A 1 -1.23 -7.35 15.77
C TRP A 1 -2.63 -7.49 15.20
N ARG A 2 -2.89 -6.74 14.13
CA ARG A 2 -4.12 -6.76 13.33
C ARG A 2 -5.37 -6.49 14.16
N ILE A 3 -5.35 -5.46 14.97
CA ILE A 3 -6.53 -4.89 15.60
C ILE A 3 -6.65 -3.41 15.25
N GLY A 4 -7.86 -2.89 15.36
CA GLY A 4 -8.17 -1.47 15.25
C GLY A 4 -9.12 -1.07 16.36
N TYR A 5 -9.32 0.21 16.53
CA TYR A 5 -10.30 0.73 17.48
C TYR A 5 -11.10 1.87 16.84
N ALA A 6 -12.28 2.09 17.36
CA ALA A 6 -13.13 3.21 16.97
C ALA A 6 -13.69 3.91 18.21
N ALA A 7 -13.76 5.23 18.16
CA ALA A 7 -14.43 6.07 19.14
C ALA A 7 -15.48 6.95 18.45
N GLY A 8 -16.59 7.22 19.11
CA GLY A 8 -17.68 8.00 18.53
C GLY A 8 -18.91 8.07 19.44
N PRO A 9 -20.05 8.53 18.91
CA PRO A 9 -21.28 8.62 19.67
C PRO A 9 -21.67 7.28 20.30
N ALA A 10 -22.09 7.29 21.57
CA ALA A 10 -22.39 6.09 22.33
C ALA A 10 -23.42 5.16 21.67
N SER A 11 -24.43 5.72 20.98
CA SER A 11 -25.43 4.95 20.24
C SER A 11 -24.82 4.17 19.10
N LEU A 12 -23.89 4.77 18.33
CA LEU A 12 -23.18 4.12 17.22
C LEU A 12 -22.26 3.02 17.74
N ILE A 13 -21.41 3.35 18.73
CA ILE A 13 -20.49 2.36 19.31
C ILE A 13 -21.27 1.20 19.98
N GLY A 14 -22.41 1.49 20.61
CA GLY A 14 -23.28 0.45 21.17
C GLY A 14 -23.84 -0.50 20.10
N ALA A 15 -24.24 0.02 18.94
CA ALA A 15 -24.70 -0.79 17.81
C ALA A 15 -23.55 -1.64 17.22
N MET A 16 -22.36 -1.06 17.01
CA MET A 16 -21.17 -1.79 16.55
C MET A 16 -20.78 -2.93 17.47
N ARG A 17 -20.81 -2.72 18.79
CA ARG A 17 -20.56 -3.76 19.80
C ARG A 17 -21.54 -4.93 19.69
N LYS A 18 -22.82 -4.67 19.46
CA LYS A 18 -23.82 -5.73 19.28
C LYS A 18 -23.52 -6.60 18.06
N ILE A 19 -23.19 -5.98 16.92
CA ILE A 19 -22.85 -6.69 15.70
C ILE A 19 -21.56 -7.50 15.88
N GLN A 20 -20.50 -6.88 16.41
CA GLN A 20 -19.23 -7.54 16.62
C GLN A 20 -19.34 -8.74 17.59
N SER A 21 -20.13 -8.62 18.68
CA SER A 21 -20.31 -9.71 19.63
C SER A 21 -20.96 -10.96 19.02
N GLN A 22 -21.73 -10.80 17.93
CA GLN A 22 -22.38 -11.90 17.23
C GLN A 22 -21.56 -12.44 16.03
N SER A 23 -20.50 -11.73 15.61
CA SER A 23 -19.65 -12.16 14.48
C SER A 23 -18.27 -12.63 14.96
N THR A 24 -17.42 -11.72 15.36
CA THR A 24 -16.00 -12.01 15.73
C THR A 24 -15.76 -12.05 17.25
N SER A 25 -16.78 -11.77 18.07
CA SER A 25 -16.75 -11.69 19.53
C SER A 25 -15.85 -10.56 20.05
N ASN A 26 -14.57 -10.81 20.23
CA ASN A 26 -13.60 -9.84 20.77
C ASN A 26 -12.23 -9.99 20.10
N PRO A 27 -11.43 -8.89 20.01
CA PRO A 27 -10.03 -9.00 19.66
C PRO A 27 -9.26 -9.74 20.76
N THR A 28 -8.18 -10.42 20.40
CA THR A 28 -7.35 -11.13 21.37
C THR A 28 -6.76 -10.20 22.43
N SER A 29 -6.73 -10.64 23.68
CA SER A 29 -6.23 -9.84 24.82
C SER A 29 -4.75 -9.44 24.66
N ILE A 30 -3.92 -10.32 24.11
CA ILE A 30 -2.50 -10.03 23.84
C ILE A 30 -2.37 -8.80 22.91
N SER A 31 -3.17 -8.75 21.83
CA SER A 31 -3.16 -7.61 20.89
C SER A 31 -3.71 -6.34 21.55
N GLN A 32 -4.69 -6.45 22.46
CA GLN A 32 -5.20 -5.29 23.21
C GLN A 32 -4.11 -4.68 24.11
N VAL A 33 -3.37 -5.51 24.85
CA VAL A 33 -2.25 -5.05 25.68
C VAL A 33 -1.16 -4.38 24.82
N ALA A 34 -0.80 -5.00 23.70
CA ALA A 34 0.16 -4.41 22.76
C ALA A 34 -0.33 -3.08 22.17
N ALA A 35 -1.64 -2.94 21.90
CA ALA A 35 -2.21 -1.69 21.41
C ALA A 35 -2.19 -0.58 22.48
N VAL A 36 -2.41 -0.91 23.73
CA VAL A 36 -2.28 0.07 24.85
C VAL A 36 -0.84 0.60 24.88
N GLU A 37 0.15 -0.28 24.89
CA GLU A 37 1.57 0.13 24.84
C GLU A 37 1.89 0.97 23.61
N ALA A 38 1.40 0.58 22.45
CA ALA A 38 1.62 1.31 21.19
C ALA A 38 1.02 2.74 21.22
N ILE A 39 -0.03 2.99 22.00
CA ILE A 39 -0.69 4.32 22.08
C ILE A 39 -0.11 5.15 23.23
N THR A 40 0.27 4.53 24.34
CA THR A 40 0.68 5.24 25.57
C THR A 40 2.18 5.24 25.81
N GLY A 41 2.92 4.37 25.14
CA GLY A 41 4.37 4.26 25.26
C GLY A 41 5.14 5.34 24.49
N ASP A 42 6.46 5.17 24.40
CA ASP A 42 7.32 6.10 23.67
C ASP A 42 6.99 6.10 22.17
N GLN A 43 6.76 7.30 21.61
CA GLN A 43 6.42 7.53 20.20
C GLN A 43 7.62 7.92 19.32
N SER A 44 8.82 8.02 19.86
CA SER A 44 10.03 8.47 19.15
C SER A 44 10.38 7.60 17.94
N CYS A 45 9.99 6.31 17.96
CA CYS A 45 10.17 5.41 16.83
C CYS A 45 9.35 5.81 15.60
N ILE A 46 8.22 6.50 15.78
CA ILE A 46 7.36 6.97 14.68
C ILE A 46 8.08 8.04 13.88
N ASP A 47 8.71 9.01 14.54
CA ASP A 47 9.42 10.09 13.87
C ASP A 47 10.59 9.54 13.02
N THR A 48 11.33 8.58 13.56
CA THR A 48 12.40 7.91 12.82
C THR A 48 11.89 7.16 11.60
N MET A 49 10.80 6.40 11.75
CA MET A 49 10.18 5.67 10.63
C MET A 49 9.62 6.64 9.58
N LEU A 50 8.99 7.72 9.99
CA LEU A 50 8.38 8.70 9.09
C LEU A 50 9.41 9.32 8.14
N VAL A 51 10.59 9.68 8.63
CA VAL A 51 11.69 10.20 7.82
C VAL A 51 12.08 9.18 6.72
N GLU A 52 12.25 7.92 7.08
CA GLU A 52 12.64 6.88 6.12
C GLU A 52 11.52 6.56 5.13
N PHE A 53 10.25 6.50 5.57
CA PHE A 53 9.13 6.29 4.67
C PHE A 53 8.95 7.44 3.70
N LYS A 54 9.07 8.69 4.17
CA LYS A 54 8.99 9.86 3.29
C LYS A 54 10.09 9.83 2.23
N LYS A 55 11.32 9.51 2.59
CA LYS A 55 12.45 9.39 1.64
C LYS A 55 12.17 8.34 0.56
N ARG A 56 11.66 7.17 0.94
CA ARG A 56 11.30 6.09 0.01
C ARG A 56 10.13 6.49 -0.88
N HIS A 57 9.10 7.11 -0.31
CA HIS A 57 7.94 7.61 -1.04
C HIS A 57 8.36 8.62 -2.10
N ASP A 58 9.10 9.66 -1.73
CA ASP A 58 9.52 10.73 -2.64
C ASP A 58 10.39 10.18 -3.78
N PHE A 59 11.27 9.23 -3.47
CA PHE A 59 12.09 8.54 -4.45
C PHE A 59 11.22 7.73 -5.45
N VAL A 60 10.32 6.89 -4.94
CA VAL A 60 9.48 6.02 -5.79
C VAL A 60 8.55 6.83 -6.67
N VAL A 61 7.87 7.87 -6.13
CA VAL A 61 7.00 8.75 -6.91
C VAL A 61 7.79 9.46 -8.02
N LYS A 62 8.96 9.99 -7.69
CA LYS A 62 9.83 10.65 -8.67
C LYS A 62 10.24 9.69 -9.80
N GLU A 63 10.73 8.51 -9.46
CA GLU A 63 11.21 7.54 -10.45
C GLU A 63 10.07 7.02 -11.34
N LEU A 64 8.90 6.71 -10.77
CA LEU A 64 7.73 6.28 -11.55
C LEU A 64 7.31 7.33 -12.57
N ASN A 65 7.29 8.60 -12.19
CA ASN A 65 6.92 9.71 -13.08
C ASN A 65 7.98 10.00 -14.17
N THR A 66 9.14 9.34 -14.15
CA THR A 66 10.09 9.37 -15.29
C THR A 66 9.78 8.31 -16.35
N MET A 67 8.84 7.39 -16.08
CA MET A 67 8.46 6.29 -16.97
C MET A 67 7.25 6.71 -17.80
N ASP A 68 7.38 6.63 -19.13
CA ASP A 68 6.28 7.03 -20.02
C ASP A 68 5.06 6.12 -19.85
N GLY A 69 3.91 6.74 -19.65
CA GLY A 69 2.64 6.04 -19.44
C GLY A 69 2.30 5.72 -17.98
N ILE A 70 3.16 6.11 -17.04
CA ILE A 70 2.90 6.02 -15.59
C ILE A 70 2.66 7.42 -15.02
N ASP A 71 1.59 7.56 -14.23
CA ASP A 71 1.27 8.80 -13.51
C ASP A 71 1.04 8.49 -12.03
N CYS A 72 1.95 8.95 -11.18
CA CYS A 72 1.97 8.70 -9.74
C CYS A 72 1.82 10.00 -8.97
N ILE A 73 0.66 10.21 -8.35
CA ILE A 73 0.43 11.32 -7.44
C ILE A 73 1.12 11.09 -6.10
N THR A 74 1.55 12.17 -5.46
CA THR A 74 2.06 12.13 -4.08
C THR A 74 0.92 11.82 -3.12
N SER A 75 1.20 11.06 -2.07
CA SER A 75 0.27 10.79 -0.96
C SER A 75 0.81 11.35 0.35
N ASP A 76 -0.10 11.81 1.22
CA ASP A 76 0.26 12.39 2.52
C ASP A 76 0.57 11.33 3.59
N GLY A 77 0.43 10.06 3.27
CA GLY A 77 0.64 8.98 4.23
C GLY A 77 0.63 7.60 3.59
N THR A 78 0.56 6.58 4.44
CA THR A 78 0.63 5.16 4.09
C THR A 78 2.02 4.67 3.67
N PHE A 79 2.17 3.39 3.45
CA PHE A 79 3.43 2.73 3.06
C PHE A 79 3.36 2.14 1.65
N TYR A 80 2.52 2.69 0.78
CA TYR A 80 2.43 2.32 -0.64
C TYR A 80 2.09 3.54 -1.49
N VAL A 81 2.42 3.45 -2.78
CA VAL A 81 1.98 4.35 -3.83
C VAL A 81 0.99 3.66 -4.74
N PHE A 82 0.16 4.45 -5.44
CA PHE A 82 -0.93 3.92 -6.26
C PHE A 82 -0.97 4.62 -7.63
N PRO A 83 0.05 4.39 -8.49
CA PRO A 83 0.13 5.01 -9.81
C PRO A 83 -0.94 4.50 -10.77
N ASN A 84 -1.39 5.40 -11.64
CA ASN A 84 -2.13 5.07 -12.85
C ASN A 84 -1.15 4.52 -13.91
N VAL A 85 -1.52 3.42 -14.54
CA VAL A 85 -0.73 2.71 -15.58
C VAL A 85 -1.56 2.41 -16.82
N GLU A 86 -2.76 2.94 -16.93
CA GLU A 86 -3.69 2.68 -18.03
C GLU A 86 -3.09 2.99 -19.40
N LYS A 87 -2.36 4.10 -19.51
CA LYS A 87 -1.67 4.47 -20.76
C LYS A 87 -0.59 3.47 -21.12
N LEU A 88 0.08 2.88 -20.14
CA LEU A 88 1.13 1.89 -20.35
C LEU A 88 0.52 0.54 -20.75
N ILE A 89 -0.54 0.10 -20.08
CA ILE A 89 -1.30 -1.11 -20.43
C ILE A 89 -1.73 -1.06 -21.91
N ASN A 90 -2.28 0.07 -22.35
CA ASN A 90 -2.75 0.25 -23.73
C ASN A 90 -1.64 0.27 -24.78
N LYS A 91 -0.36 0.37 -24.39
CA LYS A 91 0.81 0.35 -25.31
C LYS A 91 1.47 -1.02 -25.41
N LEU A 92 1.28 -1.89 -24.43
CA LEU A 92 1.94 -3.18 -24.35
C LEU A 92 1.11 -4.26 -25.07
N ASP A 93 1.71 -4.94 -26.03
CA ASP A 93 1.07 -6.01 -26.76
C ASP A 93 0.72 -7.19 -25.83
N GLY A 94 -0.54 -7.63 -25.87
CA GLY A 94 -1.02 -8.76 -25.10
C GLY A 94 -1.38 -8.46 -23.66
N ILE A 95 -1.38 -7.17 -23.25
CA ILE A 95 -1.80 -6.71 -21.93
C ILE A 95 -3.12 -5.95 -22.08
N GLU A 96 -4.21 -6.48 -21.53
CA GLU A 96 -5.54 -5.91 -21.70
C GLU A 96 -6.02 -5.13 -20.44
N ASN A 97 -5.46 -5.44 -19.28
CA ASN A 97 -5.89 -4.88 -18.00
C ASN A 97 -4.75 -4.90 -16.96
N ASP A 98 -5.04 -4.39 -15.75
CA ASP A 98 -4.06 -4.30 -14.66
C ASP A 98 -3.73 -5.66 -14.01
N LEU A 99 -4.55 -6.69 -14.19
CA LEU A 99 -4.23 -8.06 -13.78
C LEU A 99 -3.13 -8.64 -14.71
N ASP A 100 -3.34 -8.56 -16.02
CA ASP A 100 -2.36 -9.01 -17.01
C ASP A 100 -1.03 -8.25 -16.84
N PHE A 101 -1.12 -6.94 -16.54
CA PHE A 101 0.07 -6.13 -16.27
C PHE A 101 0.81 -6.57 -14.99
N ALA A 102 0.08 -6.97 -13.94
CA ALA A 102 0.69 -7.51 -12.72
C ALA A 102 1.42 -8.85 -12.99
N GLU A 103 0.82 -9.74 -13.77
CA GLU A 103 1.45 -11.00 -14.20
C GLU A 103 2.68 -10.74 -15.06
N TYR A 104 2.56 -9.84 -16.03
CA TYR A 104 3.67 -9.40 -16.88
C TYR A 104 4.87 -8.90 -16.08
N LEU A 105 4.64 -8.06 -15.05
CA LEU A 105 5.74 -7.55 -14.22
C LEU A 105 6.40 -8.65 -13.37
N ILE A 106 5.64 -9.65 -12.92
CA ILE A 106 6.22 -10.81 -12.23
C ILE A 106 7.10 -11.59 -13.19
N GLU A 107 6.63 -11.90 -14.40
CA GLU A 107 7.35 -12.72 -15.36
C GLU A 107 8.57 -12.01 -15.96
N LYS A 108 8.44 -10.75 -16.35
CA LYS A 108 9.49 -10.01 -17.06
C LYS A 108 10.44 -9.25 -16.16
N ALA A 109 9.93 -8.71 -15.06
CA ALA A 109 10.71 -7.90 -14.14
C ALA A 109 11.01 -8.61 -12.81
N GLY A 110 10.33 -9.70 -12.48
CA GLY A 110 10.40 -10.35 -11.15
C GLY A 110 9.96 -9.39 -10.04
N VAL A 111 8.98 -8.53 -10.32
CA VAL A 111 8.43 -7.55 -9.38
C VAL A 111 6.95 -7.82 -9.15
N ALA A 112 6.59 -8.15 -7.92
CA ALA A 112 5.20 -8.35 -7.52
C ALA A 112 4.57 -7.01 -7.11
N ILE A 113 3.43 -6.72 -7.71
CA ILE A 113 2.57 -5.56 -7.37
C ILE A 113 1.13 -6.06 -7.15
N VAL A 114 0.28 -5.21 -6.64
CA VAL A 114 -1.15 -5.55 -6.53
C VAL A 114 -1.93 -4.73 -7.56
N PRO A 115 -2.74 -5.37 -8.43
CA PRO A 115 -3.55 -4.65 -9.42
C PRO A 115 -4.60 -3.77 -8.74
N GLY A 116 -4.89 -2.62 -9.35
CA GLY A 116 -5.81 -1.63 -8.80
C GLY A 116 -7.26 -2.10 -8.79
N SER A 117 -7.64 -2.99 -9.71
CA SER A 117 -8.96 -3.64 -9.75
C SER A 117 -9.32 -4.34 -8.44
N ALA A 118 -8.33 -4.89 -7.71
CA ALA A 118 -8.51 -5.45 -6.38
C ALA A 118 -9.00 -4.42 -5.33
N PHE A 119 -8.91 -3.13 -5.64
CA PHE A 119 -9.35 -2.00 -4.81
C PHE A 119 -10.48 -1.19 -5.49
N GLY A 120 -11.10 -1.74 -6.55
CA GLY A 120 -12.15 -1.07 -7.30
C GLY A 120 -11.66 0.07 -8.20
N CYS A 121 -10.36 0.11 -8.54
CA CYS A 121 -9.75 1.14 -9.37
C CYS A 121 -8.89 0.50 -10.50
N PRO A 122 -9.53 -0.02 -11.57
CA PRO A 122 -8.81 -0.59 -12.70
C PRO A 122 -7.83 0.42 -13.33
N GLY A 123 -6.82 -0.10 -14.06
CA GLY A 123 -5.81 0.75 -14.70
C GLY A 123 -4.78 1.35 -13.72
N HIS A 124 -4.76 0.86 -12.48
CA HIS A 124 -3.79 1.26 -11.45
C HIS A 124 -3.01 0.06 -10.93
N MET A 125 -1.91 0.34 -10.24
CA MET A 125 -1.15 -0.68 -9.50
C MET A 125 -0.78 -0.16 -8.11
N ARG A 126 -0.75 -1.04 -7.11
CA ARG A 126 -0.28 -0.70 -5.77
C ARG A 126 1.12 -1.25 -5.54
N ILE A 127 2.05 -0.37 -5.21
CA ILE A 127 3.44 -0.71 -4.88
C ILE A 127 3.69 -0.41 -3.41
N SER A 128 4.16 -1.39 -2.65
CA SER A 128 4.58 -1.20 -1.26
C SER A 128 5.98 -0.58 -1.19
N ILE A 129 6.14 0.45 -0.37
CA ILE A 129 7.44 1.08 -0.06
C ILE A 129 7.99 0.60 1.29
N ALA A 130 7.35 -0.38 1.92
CA ALA A 130 7.77 -0.97 3.20
C ALA A 130 8.88 -2.03 3.00
N THR A 131 9.96 -1.64 2.32
CA THR A 131 11.15 -2.44 2.06
C THR A 131 12.39 -1.55 2.05
N SER A 132 13.59 -2.11 1.84
CA SER A 132 14.81 -1.30 1.78
C SER A 132 14.85 -0.39 0.54
N MET A 133 15.60 0.71 0.61
CA MET A 133 15.83 1.60 -0.55
C MET A 133 16.45 0.82 -1.71
N GLU A 134 17.42 -0.04 -1.43
CA GLU A 134 18.06 -0.89 -2.44
C GLU A 134 17.07 -1.77 -3.20
N ASN A 135 16.11 -2.39 -2.49
CA ASN A 135 15.06 -3.18 -3.12
C ASN A 135 14.17 -2.32 -4.03
N LEU A 136 13.83 -1.10 -3.60
CA LEU A 136 13.03 -0.16 -4.40
C LEU A 136 13.78 0.28 -5.67
N GLU A 137 15.05 0.65 -5.54
CA GLU A 137 15.90 1.00 -6.67
C GLU A 137 15.99 -0.14 -7.68
N ASN A 138 16.26 -1.36 -7.21
CA ASN A 138 16.33 -2.55 -8.05
C ASN A 138 14.99 -2.89 -8.72
N ALA A 139 13.87 -2.78 -7.99
CA ALA A 139 12.56 -3.05 -8.53
C ALA A 139 12.18 -2.04 -9.63
N LEU A 140 12.35 -0.74 -9.37
CA LEU A 140 12.02 0.32 -10.34
C LEU A 140 12.91 0.25 -11.58
N LYS A 141 14.20 -0.08 -11.42
CA LYS A 141 15.10 -0.31 -12.54
C LYS A 141 14.61 -1.47 -13.42
N ARG A 142 14.19 -2.58 -12.83
CA ARG A 142 13.67 -3.76 -13.56
C ARG A 142 12.32 -3.46 -14.23
N ILE A 143 11.42 -2.73 -13.56
CA ILE A 143 10.18 -2.26 -14.19
C ILE A 143 10.51 -1.42 -15.42
N LYS A 144 11.39 -0.42 -15.29
CA LYS A 144 11.77 0.47 -16.39
C LYS A 144 12.42 -0.24 -17.59
N GLN A 145 13.03 -1.39 -17.35
CA GLN A 145 13.63 -2.21 -18.41
C GLN A 145 12.62 -3.13 -19.10
N ALA A 146 11.50 -3.41 -18.45
CA ALA A 146 10.47 -4.32 -18.94
C ALA A 146 9.36 -3.62 -19.73
N ILE A 147 9.22 -2.29 -19.61
CA ILE A 147 8.18 -1.47 -20.26
C ILE A 147 8.69 -0.64 -21.42
#